data_be66199807ed0ea04dac9d15cdf3ea38
#
_entry.id   be66199807ed0ea04dac9d15cdf3ea38
#
_cell.length_a   1.000
_cell.length_b   1.000
_cell.length_c   1.000
_cell.angle_alpha   90.00
_cell.angle_beta   90.00
_cell.angle_gamma   90.00
#
_symmetry.space_group_name_H-M   'P 1'
#
loop_
_entity.id
_entity.type
_entity.pdbx_description
1 polymer ?
#
loop_
_entity_poly.entity_id
_entity_poly.type
_entity_poly.pdbx_seq_one_letter_code
_entity_poly.pdbx_strand_id
1 'polypeptide(L)'
;VAPSGKISQDKWEKINGSWYYFDKEGRMLSETTFKGYLFKKSGALAENNWVKIKDTWFYASDSGRYVQDKWQKIQGSWYSFTHDGGMLADKWQGSYYLKTSGAMAEKEWIFDKTYKSWFYLKANGHYANQEWIGAYYLKSGGYMAKSEWIDDSQDKGRYYLDENGRYVTGIHKISGKDHLFQKDGKWISEVSTEGGFVKGQYSNTIFLDPGHGGRDSGAFYYNVAEKDLNMQ
;
A
#
# COMPACT_ATOMS: atom_id res chain seq x y z
N VAL A 1 25.39 42.69 11.05
CA VAL A 1 26.51 43.61 10.86
C VAL A 1 27.77 42.86 11.26
N ALA A 2 28.78 42.85 10.40
CA ALA A 2 30.07 42.29 10.72
C ALA A 2 30.71 42.99 11.93
N PRO A 3 31.65 42.34 12.65
CA PRO A 3 32.33 42.97 13.79
C PRO A 3 32.99 44.31 13.47
N SER A 4 33.25 44.56 12.17
CA SER A 4 33.80 45.82 11.65
C SER A 4 32.76 46.94 11.46
N GLY A 5 31.48 46.69 11.78
CA GLY A 5 30.39 47.64 11.52
C GLY A 5 29.95 47.74 10.05
N LYS A 6 30.59 46.98 9.14
CA LYS A 6 30.21 46.92 7.72
C LYS A 6 29.07 45.96 7.47
N ILE A 7 28.22 46.26 6.51
CA ILE A 7 27.16 45.34 6.04
C ILE A 7 27.81 44.24 5.22
N SER A 8 27.48 42.97 5.56
CA SER A 8 27.91 41.83 4.77
C SER A 8 27.09 41.74 3.48
N GLN A 9 27.75 41.63 2.33
CA GLN A 9 27.12 41.56 1.00
C GLN A 9 27.73 40.44 0.17
N ASP A 10 26.91 39.69 -0.56
CA ASP A 10 27.25 38.58 -1.45
C ASP A 10 28.24 37.60 -0.81
N LYS A 11 28.04 37.24 0.45
CA LYS A 11 28.94 36.34 1.18
C LYS A 11 28.31 35.57 2.31
N TRP A 12 29.01 34.51 2.67
CA TRP A 12 28.73 33.70 3.85
C TRP A 12 29.28 34.35 5.11
N GLU A 13 28.51 34.24 6.19
CA GLU A 13 28.96 34.64 7.54
C GLU A 13 28.60 33.52 8.54
N LYS A 14 29.54 33.23 9.44
CA LYS A 14 29.26 32.33 10.56
C LYS A 14 28.96 33.16 11.81
N ILE A 15 27.74 33.01 12.32
CA ILE A 15 27.26 33.80 13.47
C ILE A 15 26.77 32.80 14.51
N ASN A 16 27.34 32.84 15.72
CA ASN A 16 26.97 31.93 16.82
C ASN A 16 26.93 30.44 16.39
N GLY A 17 27.92 30.01 15.61
CA GLY A 17 28.05 28.64 15.17
C GLY A 17 27.23 28.25 13.94
N SER A 18 26.28 29.06 13.48
CA SER A 18 25.45 28.81 12.29
C SER A 18 25.92 29.62 11.10
N TRP A 19 25.79 29.06 9.89
CA TRP A 19 26.09 29.74 8.65
C TRP A 19 24.87 30.47 8.13
N TYR A 20 25.11 31.69 7.59
CA TYR A 20 24.15 32.60 6.95
C TYR A 20 24.72 33.12 5.63
N TYR A 21 23.84 33.42 4.68
CA TYR A 21 24.26 34.08 3.45
C TYR A 21 23.52 35.41 3.31
N PHE A 22 24.27 36.43 2.97
CA PHE A 22 23.77 37.78 2.69
C PHE A 22 23.87 38.06 1.19
N ASP A 23 22.78 38.52 0.59
CA ASP A 23 22.72 38.86 -0.82
C ASP A 23 23.51 40.14 -1.15
N LYS A 24 23.50 40.54 -2.42
CA LYS A 24 24.21 41.72 -2.88
C LYS A 24 23.71 43.04 -2.23
N GLU A 25 22.46 43.02 -1.80
CA GLU A 25 21.82 44.14 -1.08
C GLU A 25 22.06 44.09 0.44
N GLY A 26 22.75 43.05 0.92
CA GLY A 26 23.02 42.83 2.33
C GLY A 26 21.85 42.26 3.11
N ARG A 27 20.85 41.71 2.44
CA ARG A 27 19.71 41.04 3.08
C ARG A 27 20.05 39.57 3.35
N MET A 28 19.76 39.09 4.54
CA MET A 28 19.95 37.71 4.92
C MET A 28 18.93 36.82 4.18
N LEU A 29 19.38 35.74 3.54
CA LEU A 29 18.49 34.76 2.96
C LEU A 29 17.78 33.98 4.07
N SER A 30 16.48 33.76 3.91
CA SER A 30 15.68 32.96 4.83
C SER A 30 14.54 32.24 4.07
N GLU A 31 14.17 31.06 4.54
CA GLU A 31 13.08 30.26 3.99
C GLU A 31 13.13 30.13 2.45
N THR A 32 14.32 29.82 1.95
CA THR A 32 14.61 29.77 0.50
C THR A 32 15.73 28.78 0.18
N THR A 33 15.88 28.48 -1.11
CA THR A 33 17.05 27.80 -1.66
C THR A 33 17.91 28.79 -2.43
N PHE A 34 19.23 28.62 -2.37
CA PHE A 34 20.15 29.43 -3.13
C PHE A 34 21.45 28.66 -3.44
N LYS A 35 21.84 28.61 -4.71
CA LYS A 35 23.07 27.92 -5.17
C LYS A 35 23.19 26.47 -4.65
N GLY A 36 22.07 25.76 -4.53
CA GLY A 36 22.04 24.37 -4.02
C GLY A 36 21.98 24.25 -2.50
N TYR A 37 21.95 25.33 -1.75
CA TYR A 37 21.83 25.37 -0.29
C TYR A 37 20.42 25.69 0.16
N LEU A 38 20.06 25.22 1.35
CA LEU A 38 18.73 25.39 1.95
C LEU A 38 18.83 26.23 3.22
N PHE A 39 18.00 27.28 3.33
CA PHE A 39 17.97 28.18 4.47
C PHE A 39 16.67 28.04 5.25
N LYS A 40 16.82 27.96 6.59
CA LYS A 40 15.70 27.95 7.53
C LYS A 40 15.00 29.29 7.57
N LYS A 41 13.83 29.35 8.18
CA LYS A 41 13.10 30.60 8.46
C LYS A 41 13.93 31.59 9.29
N SER A 42 14.81 31.09 10.18
CA SER A 42 15.75 31.91 10.94
C SER A 42 16.88 32.54 10.11
N GLY A 43 17.01 32.17 8.83
CA GLY A 43 18.13 32.51 7.96
C GLY A 43 19.33 31.58 8.09
N ALA A 44 19.38 30.73 9.11
CA ALA A 44 20.49 29.78 9.26
C ALA A 44 20.46 28.71 8.16
N LEU A 45 21.66 28.32 7.68
CA LEU A 45 21.82 27.16 6.80
C LEU A 45 21.17 25.93 7.45
N ALA A 46 20.37 25.21 6.69
CA ALA A 46 19.82 23.92 7.12
C ALA A 46 20.89 22.84 6.96
N GLU A 47 21.12 22.04 7.99
CA GLU A 47 22.03 20.89 7.97
C GLU A 47 21.28 19.70 8.58
N ASN A 48 21.23 18.56 7.88
CA ASN A 48 20.46 17.37 8.28
C ASN A 48 19.03 17.70 8.75
N ASN A 49 18.35 18.57 8.01
CA ASN A 49 17.10 19.16 8.46
C ASN A 49 16.08 19.31 7.33
N TRP A 50 14.82 19.13 7.70
CA TRP A 50 13.68 19.44 6.86
C TRP A 50 13.32 20.92 6.94
N VAL A 51 13.04 21.53 5.79
CA VAL A 51 12.53 22.90 5.70
C VAL A 51 11.33 22.92 4.77
N LYS A 52 10.25 23.53 5.20
CA LYS A 52 9.08 23.79 4.36
C LYS A 52 9.19 25.19 3.78
N ILE A 53 9.17 25.29 2.46
CA ILE A 53 9.13 26.56 1.73
C ILE A 53 7.79 26.60 1.02
N LYS A 54 6.93 27.53 1.39
CA LYS A 54 5.52 27.54 0.96
C LYS A 54 4.86 26.19 1.29
N ASP A 55 4.38 25.45 0.30
CA ASP A 55 3.72 24.17 0.49
C ASP A 55 4.62 22.95 0.19
N THR A 56 5.90 23.19 -0.11
CA THR A 56 6.83 22.13 -0.50
C THR A 56 7.87 21.88 0.59
N TRP A 57 8.10 20.60 0.92
CA TRP A 57 9.16 20.19 1.81
C TRP A 57 10.47 19.94 1.06
N PHE A 58 11.56 20.38 1.66
CA PHE A 58 12.93 20.15 1.22
C PHE A 58 13.73 19.51 2.34
N TYR A 59 14.76 18.74 2.00
CA TYR A 59 15.70 18.20 2.98
C TYR A 59 17.12 18.62 2.64
N ALA A 60 17.83 19.19 3.61
CA ALA A 60 19.25 19.48 3.50
C ALA A 60 20.08 18.34 4.07
N SER A 61 21.15 17.97 3.36
CA SER A 61 22.21 17.07 3.86
C SER A 61 23.03 17.76 4.97
N ASP A 62 24.00 17.03 5.49
CA ASP A 62 24.98 17.54 6.45
C ASP A 62 25.79 18.77 5.95
N SER A 63 25.98 18.85 4.64
CA SER A 63 26.67 19.98 4.00
C SER A 63 25.77 21.21 3.76
N GLY A 64 24.50 21.15 4.17
CA GLY A 64 23.53 22.23 3.94
C GLY A 64 22.97 22.28 2.51
N ARG A 65 23.42 21.35 1.63
CA ARG A 65 22.85 21.24 0.29
C ARG A 65 21.53 20.49 0.32
N TYR A 66 20.52 21.00 -0.38
CA TYR A 66 19.27 20.26 -0.49
C TYR A 66 19.40 19.04 -1.42
N VAL A 67 18.66 17.97 -1.08
CA VAL A 67 18.58 16.75 -1.87
C VAL A 67 17.70 17.01 -3.10
N GLN A 68 18.14 16.59 -4.28
CA GLN A 68 17.39 16.71 -5.53
C GLN A 68 17.62 15.51 -6.44
N ASP A 69 16.71 15.25 -7.37
CA ASP A 69 16.78 14.22 -8.43
C ASP A 69 17.11 12.80 -7.93
N LYS A 70 16.77 12.47 -6.68
CA LYS A 70 17.11 11.14 -6.15
C LYS A 70 16.20 10.69 -5.03
N TRP A 71 16.28 9.40 -4.76
CA TRP A 71 15.80 8.81 -3.53
C TRP A 71 16.83 9.01 -2.42
N GLN A 72 16.34 9.32 -1.24
CA GLN A 72 17.16 9.48 -0.05
C GLN A 72 16.50 8.81 1.15
N LYS A 73 17.28 7.98 1.87
CA LYS A 73 16.83 7.43 3.14
C LYS A 73 17.11 8.43 4.25
N ILE A 74 16.07 8.81 4.99
CA ILE A 74 16.13 9.80 6.07
C ILE A 74 15.42 9.21 7.28
N GLN A 75 16.11 9.07 8.40
CA GLN A 75 15.57 8.51 9.64
C GLN A 75 14.80 7.19 9.44
N GLY A 76 15.35 6.31 8.60
CA GLY A 76 14.80 4.97 8.36
C GLY A 76 13.78 4.87 7.22
N SER A 77 13.18 5.96 6.75
CA SER A 77 12.21 5.99 5.65
C SER A 77 12.82 6.50 4.35
N TRP A 78 12.33 6.01 3.22
CA TRP A 78 12.73 6.50 1.91
C TRP A 78 11.84 7.65 1.45
N TYR A 79 12.46 8.65 0.84
CA TYR A 79 11.83 9.81 0.22
C TYR A 79 12.38 10.03 -1.17
N SER A 80 11.59 10.62 -2.05
CA SER A 80 12.02 10.98 -3.41
C SER A 80 11.88 12.49 -3.61
N PHE A 81 12.84 13.06 -4.32
CA PHE A 81 12.94 14.52 -4.54
C PHE A 81 12.98 14.85 -6.02
N THR A 82 12.32 15.95 -6.38
CA THR A 82 12.32 16.49 -7.74
C THR A 82 13.66 17.14 -8.10
N HIS A 83 13.80 17.56 -9.36
CA HIS A 83 14.94 18.35 -9.85
C HIS A 83 15.13 19.63 -9.04
N ASP A 84 14.06 20.30 -8.66
CA ASP A 84 14.11 21.52 -7.87
C ASP A 84 14.27 21.26 -6.36
N GLY A 85 14.45 20.00 -5.96
CA GLY A 85 14.63 19.57 -4.57
C GLY A 85 13.36 19.45 -3.75
N GLY A 86 12.19 19.63 -4.35
CA GLY A 86 10.92 19.43 -3.66
C GLY A 86 10.66 17.96 -3.37
N MET A 87 10.25 17.63 -2.14
CA MET A 87 9.84 16.28 -1.76
C MET A 87 8.56 15.90 -2.47
N LEU A 88 8.54 14.71 -3.08
CA LEU A 88 7.33 14.11 -3.64
C LEU A 88 6.45 13.54 -2.53
N ALA A 89 5.15 13.75 -2.63
CA ALA A 89 4.17 13.21 -1.69
C ALA A 89 2.84 12.91 -2.38
N ASP A 90 2.09 11.98 -1.80
CA ASP A 90 0.75 11.56 -2.22
C ASP A 90 0.67 11.18 -3.70
N LYS A 91 1.65 10.41 -4.17
CA LYS A 91 1.74 10.01 -5.58
C LYS A 91 2.61 8.78 -5.83
N TRP A 92 2.42 8.20 -6.99
CA TRP A 92 3.27 7.13 -7.51
C TRP A 92 4.57 7.68 -8.10
N GLN A 93 5.64 6.95 -7.83
CA GLN A 93 6.96 7.13 -8.45
C GLN A 93 7.42 5.76 -8.99
N GLY A 94 7.06 5.47 -10.24
CA GLY A 94 7.20 4.14 -10.81
C GLY A 94 6.35 3.12 -10.06
N SER A 95 6.96 2.09 -9.50
CA SER A 95 6.28 1.04 -8.72
C SER A 95 6.12 1.36 -7.23
N TYR A 96 6.53 2.53 -6.79
CA TYR A 96 6.51 2.96 -5.39
C TYR A 96 5.44 4.01 -5.15
N TYR A 97 4.86 4.02 -3.98
CA TYR A 97 3.92 5.07 -3.57
C TYR A 97 4.52 5.94 -2.46
N LEU A 98 4.51 7.24 -2.66
CA LEU A 98 4.91 8.24 -1.68
C LEU A 98 3.66 8.70 -0.94
N LYS A 99 3.59 8.46 0.37
CA LYS A 99 2.47 8.86 1.22
C LYS A 99 2.36 10.38 1.33
N THR A 100 1.28 10.90 1.90
CA THR A 100 1.09 12.33 2.18
C THR A 100 2.23 12.91 3.03
N SER A 101 2.87 12.09 3.87
CA SER A 101 4.09 12.47 4.61
C SER A 101 5.35 12.54 3.76
N GLY A 102 5.30 12.13 2.49
CA GLY A 102 6.43 11.94 1.59
C GLY A 102 7.16 10.61 1.77
N ALA A 103 6.96 9.90 2.87
CA ALA A 103 7.61 8.62 3.10
C ALA A 103 7.07 7.55 2.14
N MET A 104 7.96 6.72 1.59
CA MET A 104 7.59 5.58 0.77
C MET A 104 6.74 4.59 1.59
N ALA A 105 5.67 4.10 0.99
CA ALA A 105 4.81 3.09 1.58
C ALA A 105 5.50 1.71 1.53
N GLU A 106 5.46 0.96 2.65
CA GLU A 106 6.03 -0.38 2.79
C GLU A 106 5.12 -1.25 3.67
N LYS A 107 4.85 -2.50 3.26
CA LYS A 107 4.04 -3.47 4.01
C LYS A 107 2.64 -2.95 4.38
N GLU A 108 2.03 -2.18 3.50
CA GLU A 108 0.74 -1.56 3.77
C GLU A 108 -0.16 -1.49 2.54
N TRP A 109 -1.46 -1.39 2.79
CA TRP A 109 -2.47 -1.18 1.76
C TRP A 109 -2.67 0.31 1.53
N ILE A 110 -2.73 0.72 0.25
CA ILE A 110 -3.02 2.09 -0.18
C ILE A 110 -4.25 2.06 -1.08
N PHE A 111 -5.25 2.87 -0.76
CA PHE A 111 -6.35 3.13 -1.67
C PHE A 111 -6.02 4.35 -2.53
N ASP A 112 -5.87 4.14 -3.82
CA ASP A 112 -5.67 5.23 -4.77
C ASP A 112 -7.00 5.70 -5.33
N LYS A 113 -7.31 6.98 -5.09
CA LYS A 113 -8.57 7.61 -5.50
C LYS A 113 -8.67 7.78 -7.01
N THR A 114 -7.55 7.96 -7.71
CA THR A 114 -7.49 8.12 -9.16
C THR A 114 -7.82 6.81 -9.86
N TYR A 115 -7.21 5.72 -9.39
CA TYR A 115 -7.45 4.38 -9.92
C TYR A 115 -8.68 3.70 -9.31
N LYS A 116 -9.25 4.26 -8.22
CA LYS A 116 -10.37 3.71 -7.46
C LYS A 116 -10.14 2.25 -7.05
N SER A 117 -8.92 1.92 -6.67
CA SER A 117 -8.49 0.57 -6.33
C SER A 117 -7.54 0.56 -5.14
N TRP A 118 -7.51 -0.58 -4.46
CA TRP A 118 -6.51 -0.87 -3.46
C TRP A 118 -5.26 -1.44 -4.12
N PHE A 119 -4.11 -1.08 -3.57
CA PHE A 119 -2.78 -1.59 -3.88
C PHE A 119 -2.10 -2.03 -2.60
N TYR A 120 -1.28 -3.06 -2.67
CA TYR A 120 -0.44 -3.46 -1.54
C TYR A 120 1.03 -3.19 -1.85
N LEU A 121 1.69 -2.43 -0.99
CA LEU A 121 3.13 -2.15 -1.10
C LEU A 121 3.88 -3.19 -0.26
N LYS A 122 4.79 -3.93 -0.91
CA LYS A 122 5.60 -4.97 -0.27
C LYS A 122 6.71 -4.36 0.60
N ALA A 123 7.47 -5.20 1.32
CA ALA A 123 8.56 -4.76 2.18
C ALA A 123 9.68 -3.98 1.46
N ASN A 124 9.82 -4.20 0.16
CA ASN A 124 10.76 -3.47 -0.69
C ASN A 124 10.15 -2.22 -1.33
N GLY A 125 8.94 -1.84 -0.96
CA GLY A 125 8.20 -0.68 -1.46
C GLY A 125 7.52 -0.87 -2.80
N HIS A 126 7.77 -1.95 -3.55
CA HIS A 126 7.06 -2.20 -4.80
C HIS A 126 5.63 -2.65 -4.54
N TYR A 127 4.67 -2.22 -5.38
CA TYR A 127 3.34 -2.80 -5.32
C TYR A 127 3.34 -4.28 -5.69
N ALA A 128 2.47 -5.06 -5.05
CA ALA A 128 2.22 -6.45 -5.38
C ALA A 128 1.56 -6.54 -6.77
N ASN A 129 1.96 -7.52 -7.60
CA ASN A 129 1.56 -7.62 -9.00
C ASN A 129 1.42 -9.08 -9.41
N GLN A 130 0.21 -9.48 -9.83
CA GLN A 130 -0.13 -10.86 -10.19
C GLN A 130 0.22 -11.87 -9.08
N GLU A 131 -0.12 -11.52 -7.84
CA GLU A 131 0.21 -12.33 -6.67
C GLU A 131 -0.86 -12.19 -5.58
N TRP A 132 -0.88 -13.17 -4.67
CA TRP A 132 -1.74 -13.19 -3.51
C TRP A 132 -1.10 -12.45 -2.33
N ILE A 133 -1.90 -11.64 -1.65
CA ILE A 133 -1.56 -11.05 -0.35
C ILE A 133 -2.61 -11.49 0.66
N GLY A 134 -2.32 -12.58 1.37
CA GLY A 134 -3.31 -13.23 2.21
C GLY A 134 -4.50 -13.73 1.38
N ALA A 135 -5.69 -13.22 1.68
CA ALA A 135 -6.92 -13.60 0.97
C ALA A 135 -7.26 -12.72 -0.25
N TYR A 136 -6.37 -11.83 -0.66
CA TYR A 136 -6.58 -10.85 -1.72
C TYR A 136 -5.64 -11.12 -2.90
N TYR A 137 -6.14 -10.94 -4.12
CA TYR A 137 -5.31 -11.06 -5.32
C TYR A 137 -5.07 -9.70 -5.97
N LEU A 138 -3.80 -9.39 -6.24
CA LEU A 138 -3.40 -8.20 -6.96
C LEU A 138 -3.17 -8.58 -8.42
N LYS A 139 -3.97 -7.98 -9.32
CA LYS A 139 -3.88 -8.21 -10.77
C LYS A 139 -2.66 -7.55 -11.40
N SER A 140 -2.45 -7.77 -12.69
CA SER A 140 -1.48 -7.02 -13.47
C SER A 140 -1.69 -5.51 -13.30
N GLY A 141 -0.61 -4.78 -13.02
CA GLY A 141 -0.66 -3.36 -12.66
C GLY A 141 -0.96 -3.08 -11.19
N GLY A 142 -1.09 -4.13 -10.35
CA GLY A 142 -1.23 -4.01 -8.88
C GLY A 142 -2.66 -3.76 -8.38
N TYR A 143 -3.67 -3.79 -9.24
CA TYR A 143 -5.06 -3.56 -8.86
C TYR A 143 -5.64 -4.73 -8.08
N MET A 144 -6.25 -4.47 -6.93
CA MET A 144 -6.96 -5.51 -6.17
C MET A 144 -8.16 -6.04 -6.96
N ALA A 145 -8.22 -7.35 -7.14
CA ALA A 145 -9.36 -8.03 -7.75
C ALA A 145 -10.57 -8.00 -6.81
N LYS A 146 -11.78 -7.82 -7.34
CA LYS A 146 -13.03 -7.87 -6.59
C LYS A 146 -14.21 -8.20 -7.49
N SER A 147 -15.20 -8.94 -6.97
CA SER A 147 -16.40 -9.39 -7.69
C SER A 147 -16.07 -10.05 -9.03
N GLU A 148 -15.00 -10.84 -9.07
CA GLU A 148 -14.51 -11.46 -10.29
C GLU A 148 -13.84 -12.82 -10.04
N TRP A 149 -13.75 -13.63 -11.09
CA TRP A 149 -13.02 -14.88 -11.09
C TRP A 149 -11.54 -14.64 -11.38
N ILE A 150 -10.67 -15.37 -10.70
CA ILE A 150 -9.23 -15.40 -10.93
C ILE A 150 -8.82 -16.84 -11.26
N ASP A 151 -8.22 -17.04 -12.41
CA ASP A 151 -7.54 -18.27 -12.76
C ASP A 151 -6.04 -18.07 -12.48
N ASP A 152 -5.57 -18.67 -11.38
CA ASP A 152 -4.17 -18.58 -10.99
C ASP A 152 -3.35 -19.68 -11.69
N SER A 153 -2.47 -19.25 -12.59
CA SER A 153 -1.62 -20.17 -13.34
C SER A 153 -0.49 -20.79 -12.50
N GLN A 154 -0.13 -20.19 -11.37
CA GLN A 154 0.97 -20.67 -10.54
C GLN A 154 0.56 -21.88 -9.72
N ASP A 155 -0.61 -21.84 -9.06
CA ASP A 155 -1.13 -22.96 -8.29
C ASP A 155 -2.20 -23.76 -9.03
N LYS A 156 -2.51 -23.39 -10.30
CA LYS A 156 -3.53 -23.99 -11.17
C LYS A 156 -4.92 -24.03 -10.52
N GLY A 157 -5.20 -23.06 -9.67
CA GLY A 157 -6.48 -22.90 -8.98
C GLY A 157 -7.35 -21.85 -9.63
N ARG A 158 -8.67 -21.99 -9.45
CA ARG A 158 -9.65 -20.97 -9.81
C ARG A 158 -10.31 -20.45 -8.54
N TYR A 159 -10.44 -19.15 -8.42
CA TYR A 159 -10.95 -18.46 -7.24
C TYR A 159 -12.01 -17.45 -7.61
N TYR A 160 -12.90 -17.13 -6.69
CA TYR A 160 -13.79 -15.98 -6.84
C TYR A 160 -13.54 -14.99 -5.69
N LEU A 161 -13.34 -13.74 -6.06
CA LEU A 161 -13.17 -12.63 -5.10
C LEU A 161 -14.51 -11.94 -4.89
N ASP A 162 -14.90 -11.74 -3.64
CA ASP A 162 -16.13 -11.04 -3.27
C ASP A 162 -16.03 -9.52 -3.55
N GLU A 163 -17.06 -8.77 -3.20
CA GLU A 163 -17.10 -7.32 -3.35
C GLU A 163 -16.03 -6.59 -2.52
N ASN A 164 -15.52 -7.22 -1.47
CA ASN A 164 -14.45 -6.71 -0.62
C ASN A 164 -13.06 -7.14 -1.09
N GLY A 165 -12.98 -7.95 -2.16
CA GLY A 165 -11.75 -8.46 -2.75
C GLY A 165 -11.18 -9.70 -2.06
N ARG A 166 -11.90 -10.34 -1.13
CA ARG A 166 -11.45 -11.59 -0.48
C ARG A 166 -11.91 -12.79 -1.31
N TYR A 167 -11.08 -13.83 -1.40
CA TYR A 167 -11.56 -15.08 -1.95
C TYR A 167 -12.67 -15.68 -1.05
N VAL A 168 -13.66 -16.28 -1.69
CA VAL A 168 -14.77 -16.95 -1.00
C VAL A 168 -14.43 -18.41 -0.68
N THR A 169 -15.11 -18.97 0.34
CA THR A 169 -14.95 -20.37 0.76
C THR A 169 -16.33 -20.98 1.02
N GLY A 170 -16.46 -22.31 0.92
CA GLY A 170 -17.74 -22.98 1.08
C GLY A 170 -18.67 -22.76 -0.12
N ILE A 171 -19.97 -22.63 0.10
CA ILE A 171 -20.95 -22.47 -0.98
C ILE A 171 -21.29 -21.00 -1.16
N HIS A 172 -21.15 -20.52 -2.40
CA HIS A 172 -21.51 -19.15 -2.77
C HIS A 172 -22.33 -19.12 -4.06
N LYS A 173 -23.37 -18.27 -4.06
CA LYS A 173 -24.17 -18.02 -5.25
C LYS A 173 -23.53 -16.94 -6.10
N ILE A 174 -23.07 -17.30 -7.31
CA ILE A 174 -22.42 -16.41 -8.26
C ILE A 174 -23.20 -16.51 -9.57
N SER A 175 -23.68 -15.37 -10.08
CA SER A 175 -24.47 -15.30 -11.30
C SER A 175 -25.69 -16.25 -11.32
N GLY A 176 -26.34 -16.44 -10.17
CA GLY A 176 -27.53 -17.27 -10.01
C GLY A 176 -27.27 -18.75 -9.80
N LYS A 177 -26.04 -19.21 -9.84
CA LYS A 177 -25.61 -20.60 -9.64
C LYS A 177 -24.85 -20.76 -8.34
N ASP A 178 -25.00 -21.89 -7.68
CA ASP A 178 -24.26 -22.21 -6.48
C ASP A 178 -22.91 -22.85 -6.85
N HIS A 179 -21.84 -22.38 -6.24
CA HIS A 179 -20.47 -22.83 -6.45
C HIS A 179 -19.85 -23.24 -5.13
N LEU A 180 -19.13 -24.35 -5.12
CA LEU A 180 -18.42 -24.87 -3.97
C LEU A 180 -16.94 -24.54 -4.05
N PHE A 181 -16.39 -23.99 -2.96
CA PHE A 181 -15.00 -23.63 -2.80
C PHE A 181 -14.36 -24.34 -1.60
N GLN A 182 -13.10 -24.67 -1.68
CA GLN A 182 -12.30 -25.21 -0.58
C GLN A 182 -12.07 -24.17 0.51
N LYS A 183 -11.51 -24.58 1.65
CA LYS A 183 -11.14 -23.68 2.76
C LYS A 183 -10.04 -22.68 2.36
N ASP A 184 -9.21 -23.01 1.40
CA ASP A 184 -8.17 -22.16 0.82
C ASP A 184 -8.68 -21.27 -0.34
N GLY A 185 -9.99 -21.33 -0.64
CA GLY A 185 -10.65 -20.53 -1.67
C GLY A 185 -10.63 -21.14 -3.07
N LYS A 186 -10.00 -22.30 -3.29
CA LYS A 186 -10.03 -22.95 -4.61
C LYS A 186 -11.42 -23.43 -4.96
N TRP A 187 -11.87 -23.10 -6.17
CA TRP A 187 -13.12 -23.59 -6.72
C TRP A 187 -13.06 -25.10 -6.98
N ILE A 188 -14.12 -25.80 -6.59
CA ILE A 188 -14.27 -27.25 -6.81
C ILE A 188 -15.20 -27.49 -8.00
N SER A 189 -16.43 -26.98 -7.93
CA SER A 189 -17.47 -27.26 -8.93
C SER A 189 -18.64 -26.27 -8.79
N GLU A 190 -19.46 -26.19 -9.82
CA GLU A 190 -20.84 -25.77 -9.72
C GLU A 190 -21.63 -26.88 -9.03
N VAL A 191 -22.52 -26.54 -8.11
CA VAL A 191 -23.29 -27.49 -7.31
C VAL A 191 -24.77 -27.15 -7.36
N SER A 192 -25.63 -28.16 -7.11
CA SER A 192 -27.06 -27.96 -6.94
C SER A 192 -27.39 -28.08 -5.46
N THR A 193 -28.10 -27.12 -4.92
CA THR A 193 -28.59 -27.12 -3.52
C THR A 193 -30.07 -27.52 -3.43
N GLU A 194 -30.65 -28.09 -4.51
CA GLU A 194 -32.02 -28.54 -4.48
C GLU A 194 -32.21 -29.68 -3.47
N GLY A 195 -33.23 -29.56 -2.62
CA GLY A 195 -33.55 -30.57 -1.61
C GLY A 195 -32.66 -30.55 -0.36
N GLY A 196 -31.89 -29.50 -0.12
CA GLY A 196 -31.01 -29.38 1.06
C GLY A 196 -29.69 -30.14 0.92
N PHE A 197 -29.38 -30.68 -0.25
CA PHE A 197 -28.15 -31.39 -0.52
C PHE A 197 -27.30 -30.66 -1.56
N VAL A 198 -25.99 -30.61 -1.35
CA VAL A 198 -25.05 -30.17 -2.35
C VAL A 198 -24.63 -31.37 -3.21
N LYS A 199 -25.09 -31.40 -4.46
CA LYS A 199 -24.67 -32.42 -5.42
C LYS A 199 -23.40 -31.93 -6.14
N GLY A 200 -22.26 -32.55 -5.82
CA GLY A 200 -21.00 -32.30 -6.48
C GLY A 200 -20.91 -32.95 -7.88
N GLN A 201 -19.86 -32.64 -8.61
CA GLN A 201 -19.55 -33.18 -9.95
C GLN A 201 -19.35 -34.68 -9.96
N TYR A 202 -19.13 -35.32 -8.83
CA TYR A 202 -19.01 -36.78 -8.67
C TYR A 202 -20.33 -37.31 -8.17
N SER A 203 -20.90 -38.26 -8.90
CA SER A 203 -22.24 -38.85 -8.65
C SER A 203 -22.44 -39.52 -7.29
N ASN A 204 -21.38 -39.69 -6.49
CA ASN A 204 -21.37 -40.36 -5.20
C ASN A 204 -20.82 -39.47 -4.04
N THR A 205 -20.64 -38.18 -4.25
CA THR A 205 -20.12 -37.26 -3.20
C THR A 205 -21.26 -36.40 -2.68
N ILE A 206 -21.59 -36.57 -1.41
CA ILE A 206 -22.54 -35.73 -0.68
C ILE A 206 -21.74 -34.83 0.24
N PHE A 207 -21.91 -33.52 0.10
CA PHE A 207 -21.40 -32.56 1.05
C PHE A 207 -22.51 -32.30 2.07
N LEU A 208 -22.26 -32.59 3.33
CA LEU A 208 -23.18 -32.33 4.43
C LEU A 208 -22.86 -30.97 5.02
N ASP A 209 -23.88 -30.14 5.23
CA ASP A 209 -23.74 -28.91 6.01
C ASP A 209 -23.61 -29.32 7.49
N PRO A 210 -22.49 -28.97 8.18
CA PRO A 210 -22.31 -29.32 9.59
C PRO A 210 -23.18 -28.50 10.55
N GLY A 211 -24.19 -27.78 10.04
CA GLY A 211 -25.03 -26.89 10.83
C GLY A 211 -26.03 -27.58 11.78
N HIS A 212 -26.28 -28.89 11.59
CA HIS A 212 -27.29 -29.61 12.39
C HIS A 212 -26.66 -30.43 13.52
N GLY A 213 -27.10 -30.19 14.73
CA GLY A 213 -26.65 -30.92 15.92
C GLY A 213 -27.70 -30.99 17.03
N GLY A 214 -27.43 -31.74 18.11
CA GLY A 214 -28.32 -31.88 19.24
C GLY A 214 -29.58 -32.68 18.93
N ARG A 215 -30.77 -32.08 19.08
CA ARG A 215 -32.07 -32.74 18.80
C ARG A 215 -32.51 -32.68 17.36
N ASP A 216 -31.89 -31.81 16.55
CA ASP A 216 -32.11 -31.74 15.11
C ASP A 216 -31.21 -32.76 14.42
N SER A 217 -31.81 -33.76 13.81
CA SER A 217 -31.08 -34.84 13.13
C SER A 217 -30.57 -34.46 11.75
N GLY A 218 -30.96 -33.29 11.22
CA GLY A 218 -30.70 -32.93 9.82
C GLY A 218 -31.40 -33.88 8.83
N ALA A 219 -30.86 -33.98 7.62
CA ALA A 219 -31.36 -34.85 6.59
C ALA A 219 -30.98 -36.32 6.84
N PHE A 220 -31.85 -37.24 6.40
CA PHE A 220 -31.58 -38.68 6.41
C PHE A 220 -31.23 -39.16 5.00
N TYR A 221 -30.15 -39.92 4.87
CA TYR A 221 -29.76 -40.57 3.64
C TYR A 221 -29.28 -41.98 3.93
N TYR A 222 -29.86 -42.98 3.28
CA TYR A 222 -29.61 -44.42 3.54
C TYR A 222 -29.70 -44.80 5.02
N ASN A 223 -30.70 -44.28 5.75
CA ASN A 223 -30.92 -44.49 7.19
C ASN A 223 -29.82 -44.00 8.14
N VAL A 224 -28.93 -43.10 7.68
CA VAL A 224 -27.94 -42.44 8.52
C VAL A 224 -28.31 -40.99 8.64
N ALA A 225 -28.41 -40.45 9.87
CA ALA A 225 -28.68 -39.04 10.10
C ALA A 225 -27.40 -38.25 9.88
N GLU A 226 -27.55 -37.05 9.34
CA GLU A 226 -26.44 -36.10 9.07
C GLU A 226 -25.58 -35.86 10.31
N LYS A 227 -26.21 -35.72 11.50
CA LYS A 227 -25.51 -35.54 12.77
C LYS A 227 -24.59 -36.69 13.14
N ASP A 228 -24.88 -37.93 12.71
CA ASP A 228 -24.08 -39.10 13.04
C ASP A 228 -22.82 -39.18 12.16
N LEU A 229 -22.83 -38.53 11.00
CA LEU A 229 -21.67 -38.42 10.11
C LEU A 229 -20.68 -37.34 10.54
N ASN A 230 -21.14 -36.34 11.29
CA ASN A 230 -20.29 -35.23 11.73
C ASN A 230 -19.53 -35.53 13.03
N MET A 231 -19.72 -36.71 13.68
CA MET A 231 -19.04 -37.10 14.91
C MET A 231 -17.87 -38.10 14.67
N GLN A 232 -17.46 -38.33 13.44
CA GLN A 232 -16.26 -39.06 13.06
C GLN A 232 -15.26 -38.04 12.47
#